data_f9521aa32848d2b448dcce8eb37a44b0
#
_entry.id   f9521aa32848d2b448dcce8eb37a44b0
#
_cell.length_a   1.000
_cell.length_b   1.000
_cell.length_c   1.000
_cell.angle_alpha   90.00
_cell.angle_beta   90.00
_cell.angle_gamma   90.00
#
_symmetry.space_group_name_H-M   'P 1'
#
loop_
_entity.id
_entity.type
_entity.pdbx_description
1 polymer ?
#
loop_
_entity_poly.entity_id
_entity_poly.type
_entity_poly.pdbx_seq_one_letter_code
_entity_poly.pdbx_strand_id
1 'polypeptide(L)'
;DSLRVIAPELPFDIEFKELSETEESFEWQDLRVNAFRVNHNVTCYGYSLTLPRTGKFSVDRARENEIPMKYWNGLQKGNTFEENGHVYTPDMVLGPDRKGLKLTYCTDTRPTPLIEKYAAGSDLFICEGMYGEKEKAVKAVEHKHMMMQEAAAIAAQADVGEMWLTHYSPSMTKPAVFMDEVRSIFPRAV
;
A
#
# COMPACT_ATOMS: atom_id res chain seq x y z
N ASP A 1 23.31 -8.48 -12.27
CA ASP A 1 24.68 -8.30 -12.81
C ASP A 1 25.07 -6.84 -13.02
N SER A 2 24.19 -5.99 -13.58
CA SER A 2 24.48 -4.55 -13.81
C SER A 2 24.81 -3.77 -12.53
N LEU A 3 24.12 -4.05 -11.42
CA LEU A 3 24.42 -3.40 -10.14
C LEU A 3 25.83 -3.72 -9.63
N ARG A 4 26.32 -4.96 -9.82
CA ARG A 4 27.67 -5.35 -9.42
C ARG A 4 28.77 -4.69 -10.28
N VAL A 5 28.42 -4.27 -11.49
CA VAL A 5 29.35 -3.49 -12.35
C VAL A 5 29.48 -2.05 -11.87
N ILE A 6 28.37 -1.45 -11.43
CA ILE A 6 28.31 -0.05 -10.97
C ILE A 6 28.78 0.08 -9.51
N ALA A 7 28.39 -0.89 -8.67
CA ALA A 7 28.73 -0.96 -7.25
C ALA A 7 29.25 -2.36 -6.91
N PRO A 8 30.56 -2.62 -7.09
CA PRO A 8 31.14 -3.96 -6.87
C PRO A 8 31.02 -4.44 -5.42
N GLU A 9 30.97 -3.52 -4.46
CA GLU A 9 30.78 -3.80 -3.05
C GLU A 9 29.46 -3.20 -2.57
N LEU A 10 28.44 -4.05 -2.44
CA LEU A 10 27.17 -3.67 -1.80
C LEU A 10 27.26 -4.03 -0.32
N PRO A 11 26.91 -3.10 0.60
CA PRO A 11 26.91 -3.37 2.05
C PRO A 11 25.69 -4.18 2.51
N PHE A 12 24.94 -4.79 1.59
CA PHE A 12 23.76 -5.59 1.83
C PHE A 12 23.58 -6.67 0.75
N ASP A 13 22.88 -7.72 1.09
CA ASP A 13 22.46 -8.75 0.14
C ASP A 13 21.17 -8.33 -0.58
N ILE A 14 21.06 -8.72 -1.85
CA ILE A 14 19.85 -8.50 -2.66
C ILE A 14 19.20 -9.85 -2.92
N GLU A 15 18.01 -10.02 -2.39
CA GLU A 15 17.12 -11.13 -2.70
C GLU A 15 16.12 -10.72 -3.79
N PHE A 16 15.97 -11.53 -4.82
CA PHE A 16 15.06 -11.29 -5.92
C PHE A 16 13.82 -12.18 -5.76
N LYS A 17 12.65 -11.54 -5.77
CA LYS A 17 11.36 -12.21 -5.89
C LYS A 17 10.74 -11.86 -7.25
N GLU A 18 10.72 -12.81 -8.15
CA GLU A 18 10.06 -12.65 -9.44
C GLU A 18 8.54 -12.79 -9.29
N LEU A 19 7.78 -11.90 -9.94
CA LEU A 19 6.32 -11.93 -9.98
C LEU A 19 5.87 -12.46 -11.33
N SER A 20 5.00 -13.46 -11.34
CA SER A 20 4.48 -14.09 -12.56
C SER A 20 2.96 -14.02 -12.69
N GLU A 21 2.27 -13.97 -11.57
CA GLU A 21 0.82 -14.01 -11.53
C GLU A 21 0.21 -12.61 -11.70
N THR A 22 -1.08 -12.57 -12.00
CA THR A 22 -1.84 -11.30 -12.09
C THR A 22 -1.97 -10.63 -10.73
N GLU A 23 -2.07 -11.42 -9.68
CA GLU A 23 -2.16 -10.99 -8.29
C GLU A 23 -1.32 -11.92 -7.43
N GLU A 24 -0.37 -11.37 -6.68
CA GLU A 24 0.44 -12.12 -5.72
C GLU A 24 0.44 -11.43 -4.37
N SER A 25 0.46 -12.24 -3.31
CA SER A 25 0.55 -11.75 -1.93
C SER A 25 1.70 -12.42 -1.21
N PHE A 26 2.44 -11.64 -0.44
CA PHE A 26 3.52 -12.15 0.41
C PHE A 26 3.72 -11.25 1.62
N GLU A 27 4.33 -11.82 2.66
CA GLU A 27 4.75 -11.05 3.83
C GLU A 27 6.22 -10.64 3.66
N TRP A 28 6.52 -9.41 4.03
CA TRP A 28 7.89 -8.90 4.11
C TRP A 28 8.06 -8.13 5.41
N GLN A 29 8.84 -8.70 6.33
CA GLN A 29 8.88 -8.24 7.72
C GLN A 29 7.46 -8.21 8.31
N ASP A 30 7.01 -7.05 8.81
CA ASP A 30 5.67 -6.87 9.39
C ASP A 30 4.64 -6.38 8.36
N LEU A 31 5.03 -6.27 7.09
CA LEU A 31 4.18 -5.78 6.01
C LEU A 31 3.54 -6.94 5.23
N ARG A 32 2.24 -6.85 5.03
CA ARG A 32 1.57 -7.61 3.98
C ARG A 32 1.66 -6.84 2.67
N VAL A 33 2.26 -7.47 1.67
CA VAL A 33 2.45 -6.91 0.33
C VAL A 33 1.54 -7.64 -0.64
N ASN A 34 0.70 -6.89 -1.36
CA ASN A 34 -0.05 -7.40 -2.49
C ASN A 34 0.49 -6.72 -3.76
N ALA A 35 1.02 -7.53 -4.67
CA ALA A 35 1.40 -7.09 -6.01
C ALA A 35 0.25 -7.42 -6.97
N PHE A 36 -0.12 -6.49 -7.83
CA PHE A 36 -1.20 -6.67 -8.80
C PHE A 36 -0.82 -6.09 -10.15
N ARG A 37 -1.14 -6.83 -11.20
CA ARG A 37 -0.79 -6.44 -12.55
C ARG A 37 -1.58 -5.22 -13.00
N VAL A 38 -0.90 -4.24 -13.59
CA VAL A 38 -1.50 -3.03 -14.16
C VAL A 38 -1.41 -3.05 -15.69
N ASN A 39 -2.05 -2.10 -16.35
CA ASN A 39 -2.17 -2.07 -17.81
C ASN A 39 -1.18 -1.09 -18.45
N HIS A 40 0.00 -1.57 -18.79
CA HIS A 40 1.01 -0.81 -19.49
C HIS A 40 1.59 -1.56 -20.71
N ASN A 41 2.49 -0.95 -21.47
CA ASN A 41 3.11 -1.53 -22.66
C ASN A 41 4.09 -2.67 -22.34
N VAL A 42 4.67 -2.63 -21.16
CA VAL A 42 5.50 -3.70 -20.57
C VAL A 42 4.81 -4.29 -19.35
N THR A 43 5.28 -5.42 -18.86
CA THR A 43 4.76 -6.00 -17.61
C THR A 43 5.07 -5.07 -16.46
N CYS A 44 4.02 -4.52 -15.83
CA CYS A 44 4.09 -3.63 -14.70
C CYS A 44 3.16 -4.10 -13.58
N TYR A 45 3.55 -3.79 -12.34
CA TYR A 45 2.79 -4.10 -11.15
C TYR A 45 2.58 -2.86 -10.29
N GLY A 46 1.37 -2.73 -9.76
CA GLY A 46 1.09 -1.89 -8.60
C GLY A 46 1.27 -2.69 -7.32
N TYR A 47 1.42 -2.00 -6.20
CA TYR A 47 1.65 -2.60 -4.90
C TYR A 47 0.72 -2.00 -3.86
N SER A 48 0.11 -2.86 -3.03
CA SER A 48 -0.59 -2.43 -1.83
C SER A 48 0.14 -3.00 -0.61
N LEU A 49 0.60 -2.11 0.25
CA LEU A 49 1.37 -2.40 1.44
C LEU A 49 0.48 -2.18 2.66
N THR A 50 0.30 -3.19 3.48
CA THR A 50 -0.48 -3.09 4.71
C THR A 50 0.40 -3.41 5.90
N LEU A 51 0.50 -2.47 6.84
CA LEU A 51 1.07 -2.69 8.17
C LEU A 51 -0.09 -2.99 9.14
N PRO A 52 -0.34 -4.27 9.49
CA PRO A 52 -1.39 -4.62 10.42
C PRO A 52 -1.07 -4.05 11.81
N ARG A 53 -2.10 -3.75 12.59
CA ARG A 53 -1.94 -3.26 13.96
C ARG A 53 -2.82 -4.08 14.88
N THR A 54 -2.18 -4.85 15.74
CA THR A 54 -2.85 -5.62 16.78
C THR A 54 -3.55 -4.70 17.80
N GLY A 55 -4.48 -5.25 18.53
CA GLY A 55 -5.16 -4.58 19.63
C GLY A 55 -4.18 -4.00 20.66
N LYS A 56 -4.62 -3.01 21.42
CA LYS A 56 -3.85 -2.51 22.54
C LYS A 56 -3.84 -3.55 23.66
N PHE A 57 -2.71 -3.70 24.35
CA PHE A 57 -2.62 -4.50 25.56
C PHE A 57 -3.60 -3.95 26.61
N SER A 58 -4.37 -4.85 27.21
CA SER A 58 -5.33 -4.56 28.27
C SER A 58 -4.90 -5.24 29.55
N VAL A 59 -4.56 -4.43 30.56
CA VAL A 59 -4.23 -4.93 31.90
C VAL A 59 -5.43 -5.64 32.51
N ASP A 60 -6.64 -5.15 32.28
CA ASP A 60 -7.85 -5.73 32.84
C ASP A 60 -8.09 -7.13 32.26
N ARG A 61 -8.01 -7.30 30.93
CA ARG A 61 -8.08 -8.63 30.30
C ARG A 61 -6.99 -9.58 30.79
N ALA A 62 -5.76 -9.08 30.93
CA ALA A 62 -4.66 -9.89 31.44
C ALA A 62 -4.91 -10.38 32.86
N ARG A 63 -5.54 -9.56 33.71
CA ARG A 63 -5.94 -9.92 35.09
C ARG A 63 -7.15 -10.86 35.11
N GLU A 64 -8.18 -10.57 34.32
CA GLU A 64 -9.38 -11.41 34.20
C GLU A 64 -9.05 -12.82 33.70
N ASN A 65 -8.09 -12.95 32.79
CA ASN A 65 -7.60 -14.24 32.33
C ASN A 65 -6.46 -14.85 33.18
N GLU A 66 -6.16 -14.23 34.30
CA GLU A 66 -5.14 -14.70 35.28
C GLU A 66 -3.75 -14.90 34.65
N ILE A 67 -3.39 -14.04 33.66
CA ILE A 67 -2.12 -14.15 32.94
C ILE A 67 -0.95 -13.72 33.83
N PRO A 68 0.08 -14.56 34.02
CA PRO A 68 1.28 -14.17 34.76
C PRO A 68 2.00 -12.99 34.12
N MET A 69 2.38 -11.98 34.90
CA MET A 69 3.02 -10.74 34.42
C MET A 69 4.27 -11.00 33.59
N LYS A 70 5.00 -12.08 33.86
CA LYS A 70 6.19 -12.48 33.11
C LYS A 70 5.93 -12.69 31.59
N TYR A 71 4.67 -13.00 31.21
CA TYR A 71 4.28 -13.23 29.80
C TYR A 71 3.70 -12.00 29.10
N TRP A 72 3.32 -10.94 29.82
CA TRP A 72 2.60 -9.79 29.27
C TRP A 72 3.32 -9.16 28.09
N ASN A 73 4.63 -8.89 28.21
CA ASN A 73 5.42 -8.29 27.13
C ASN A 73 5.52 -9.19 25.89
N GLY A 74 5.68 -10.51 26.11
CA GLY A 74 5.74 -11.47 25.03
C GLY A 74 4.40 -11.62 24.30
N LEU A 75 3.29 -11.73 25.06
CA LEU A 75 1.94 -11.79 24.49
C LEU A 75 1.58 -10.52 23.73
N GLN A 76 1.97 -9.34 24.23
CA GLN A 76 1.79 -8.07 23.53
C GLN A 76 2.52 -8.05 22.16
N LYS A 77 3.64 -8.78 22.05
CA LYS A 77 4.43 -8.92 20.81
C LYS A 77 3.95 -10.06 19.90
N GLY A 78 2.86 -10.72 20.26
CA GLY A 78 2.28 -11.80 19.45
C GLY A 78 2.80 -13.21 19.80
N ASN A 79 3.66 -13.36 20.82
CA ASN A 79 4.16 -14.68 21.22
C ASN A 79 3.10 -15.46 22.01
N THR A 80 3.11 -16.78 21.90
CA THR A 80 2.31 -17.70 22.70
C THR A 80 3.22 -18.39 23.72
N PHE A 81 2.70 -18.64 24.92
CA PHE A 81 3.44 -19.32 25.98
C PHE A 81 2.62 -20.48 26.55
N GLU A 82 3.32 -21.53 26.97
CA GLU A 82 2.73 -22.67 27.67
C GLU A 82 3.43 -22.89 29.01
N GLU A 83 2.64 -23.05 30.08
CA GLU A 83 3.15 -23.37 31.41
C GLU A 83 2.13 -24.24 32.17
N ASN A 84 2.57 -25.36 32.72
CA ASN A 84 1.73 -26.28 33.52
C ASN A 84 0.44 -26.74 32.81
N GLY A 85 0.50 -26.92 31.46
CA GLY A 85 -0.63 -27.31 30.63
C GLY A 85 -1.62 -26.18 30.29
N HIS A 86 -1.33 -24.93 30.71
CA HIS A 86 -2.07 -23.73 30.30
C HIS A 86 -1.37 -23.06 29.15
N VAL A 87 -2.13 -22.75 28.07
CA VAL A 87 -1.64 -22.01 26.91
C VAL A 87 -2.14 -20.59 27.00
N TYR A 88 -1.21 -19.64 26.94
CA TYR A 88 -1.46 -18.21 26.97
C TYR A 88 -1.26 -17.64 25.58
N THR A 89 -2.28 -17.01 25.00
CA THR A 89 -2.29 -16.47 23.63
C THR A 89 -2.49 -14.95 23.63
N PRO A 90 -2.04 -14.24 22.57
CA PRO A 90 -2.14 -12.78 22.50
C PRO A 90 -3.56 -12.23 22.64
N ASP A 91 -4.56 -12.92 22.10
CA ASP A 91 -5.98 -12.54 22.21
C ASP A 91 -6.50 -12.47 23.64
N MET A 92 -5.89 -13.18 24.59
CA MET A 92 -6.25 -13.14 26.00
C MET A 92 -5.89 -11.81 26.68
N VAL A 93 -4.95 -11.05 26.11
CA VAL A 93 -4.46 -9.77 26.69
C VAL A 93 -4.65 -8.58 25.74
N LEU A 94 -4.92 -8.80 24.45
CA LEU A 94 -5.12 -7.74 23.48
C LEU A 94 -6.60 -7.38 23.38
N GLY A 95 -6.86 -6.08 23.19
CA GLY A 95 -8.17 -5.58 22.80
C GLY A 95 -8.46 -5.89 21.31
N PRO A 96 -9.55 -5.36 20.75
CA PRO A 96 -9.87 -5.55 19.34
C PRO A 96 -8.77 -5.00 18.45
N ASP A 97 -8.59 -5.64 17.28
CA ASP A 97 -7.64 -5.18 16.27
C ASP A 97 -7.93 -3.73 15.88
N ARG A 98 -6.86 -3.00 15.68
CA ARG A 98 -6.92 -1.61 15.25
C ARG A 98 -6.78 -1.52 13.75
N LYS A 99 -7.36 -0.47 13.15
CA LYS A 99 -7.09 -0.16 11.76
C LYS A 99 -5.57 -0.09 11.55
N GLY A 100 -5.03 -0.91 10.67
CA GLY A 100 -3.65 -0.85 10.22
C GLY A 100 -3.38 0.41 9.39
N LEU A 101 -2.17 0.52 8.87
CA LEU A 101 -1.82 1.51 7.86
C LEU A 101 -1.75 0.82 6.50
N LYS A 102 -2.37 1.42 5.50
CA LYS A 102 -2.37 0.89 4.14
C LYS A 102 -1.91 1.96 3.15
N LEU A 103 -0.90 1.63 2.37
CA LEU A 103 -0.42 2.43 1.24
C LEU A 103 -0.59 1.64 -0.04
N THR A 104 -1.16 2.26 -1.07
CA THR A 104 -1.18 1.67 -2.42
C THR A 104 -0.44 2.58 -3.38
N TYR A 105 0.44 1.98 -4.19
CA TYR A 105 1.26 2.64 -5.19
C TYR A 105 1.06 2.01 -6.56
N CYS A 106 0.78 2.81 -7.56
CA CYS A 106 0.82 2.38 -8.95
C CYS A 106 1.23 3.52 -9.88
N THR A 107 1.99 3.17 -10.89
CA THR A 107 2.44 4.08 -11.95
C THR A 107 2.49 3.33 -13.28
N ASP A 108 2.67 4.05 -14.38
CA ASP A 108 2.75 3.46 -15.72
C ASP A 108 1.56 2.55 -16.03
N THR A 109 0.34 3.12 -16.02
CA THR A 109 -0.88 2.31 -16.21
C THR A 109 -2.08 3.10 -16.71
N ARG A 110 -2.95 2.44 -17.46
CA ARG A 110 -4.35 2.85 -17.62
C ARG A 110 -5.17 2.44 -16.40
N PRO A 111 -6.32 3.09 -16.13
CA PRO A 111 -7.28 2.62 -15.13
C PRO A 111 -7.61 1.14 -15.30
N THR A 112 -7.58 0.39 -14.20
CA THR A 112 -8.02 -1.01 -14.15
C THR A 112 -8.83 -1.28 -12.88
N PRO A 113 -9.74 -2.27 -12.89
CA PRO A 113 -10.48 -2.66 -11.69
C PRO A 113 -9.58 -3.13 -10.55
N LEU A 114 -8.39 -3.65 -10.85
CA LEU A 114 -7.42 -4.09 -9.81
C LEU A 114 -6.86 -2.89 -9.04
N ILE A 115 -6.65 -1.74 -9.69
CA ILE A 115 -6.19 -0.54 -8.98
C ILE A 115 -7.23 -0.12 -7.95
N GLU A 116 -8.51 -0.02 -8.32
CA GLU A 116 -9.60 0.30 -7.40
C GLU A 116 -9.70 -0.72 -6.26
N LYS A 117 -9.70 -2.03 -6.59
CA LYS A 117 -9.72 -3.12 -5.61
C LYS A 117 -8.63 -2.98 -4.56
N TYR A 118 -7.38 -2.75 -4.99
CA TYR A 118 -6.25 -2.70 -4.08
C TYR A 118 -6.07 -1.33 -3.41
N ALA A 119 -6.53 -0.25 -4.04
CA ALA A 119 -6.56 1.07 -3.41
C ALA A 119 -7.66 1.21 -2.34
N ALA A 120 -8.70 0.37 -2.39
CA ALA A 120 -9.85 0.48 -1.48
C ALA A 120 -9.44 0.62 -0.01
N GLY A 121 -9.86 1.74 0.62
CA GLY A 121 -9.60 2.06 2.01
C GLY A 121 -8.13 2.33 2.37
N SER A 122 -7.25 2.57 1.39
CA SER A 122 -5.86 2.98 1.65
C SER A 122 -5.81 4.31 2.39
N ASP A 123 -4.91 4.42 3.36
CA ASP A 123 -4.65 5.70 4.03
C ASP A 123 -3.95 6.67 3.08
N LEU A 124 -3.07 6.14 2.22
CA LEU A 124 -2.41 6.87 1.15
C LEU A 124 -2.45 6.07 -0.15
N PHE A 125 -2.88 6.73 -1.22
CA PHE A 125 -2.82 6.22 -2.58
C PHE A 125 -1.86 7.08 -3.40
N ILE A 126 -0.75 6.52 -3.86
CA ILE A 126 0.21 7.17 -4.75
C ILE A 126 -0.04 6.64 -6.15
N CYS A 127 -0.44 7.52 -7.05
CA CYS A 127 -0.83 7.16 -8.40
C CYS A 127 -0.21 8.10 -9.44
N GLU A 128 -0.03 7.61 -10.66
CA GLU A 128 0.35 8.48 -11.75
C GLU A 128 -0.75 9.48 -12.09
N GLY A 129 -0.34 10.62 -12.65
CA GLY A 129 -1.21 11.59 -13.30
C GLY A 129 -0.45 12.20 -14.48
N MET A 130 -0.10 11.39 -15.48
CA MET A 130 0.77 11.75 -16.57
C MET A 130 0.30 13.00 -17.32
N TYR A 131 -1.02 13.17 -17.47
CA TYR A 131 -1.60 14.27 -18.24
C TYR A 131 -2.73 14.96 -17.47
N GLY A 132 -2.75 16.31 -17.54
CA GLY A 132 -3.82 17.14 -16.98
C GLY A 132 -4.73 17.72 -18.05
N GLU A 133 -4.19 17.99 -19.25
CA GLU A 133 -4.89 18.63 -20.37
C GLU A 133 -5.84 17.63 -21.06
N LYS A 134 -7.12 17.99 -21.20
CA LYS A 134 -8.17 17.12 -21.80
C LYS A 134 -7.84 16.69 -23.24
N GLU A 135 -7.14 17.53 -23.98
CA GLU A 135 -6.70 17.27 -25.35
C GLU A 135 -5.69 16.11 -25.43
N LYS A 136 -5.05 15.79 -24.31
CA LYS A 136 -4.10 14.68 -24.20
C LYS A 136 -4.74 13.34 -23.83
N ALA A 137 -6.06 13.26 -23.65
CA ALA A 137 -6.75 12.03 -23.30
C ALA A 137 -6.51 10.89 -24.30
N VAL A 138 -6.51 11.18 -25.59
CA VAL A 138 -6.19 10.19 -26.63
C VAL A 138 -4.76 9.68 -26.46
N LYS A 139 -3.81 10.58 -26.19
CA LYS A 139 -2.41 10.23 -25.96
C LYS A 139 -2.23 9.39 -24.68
N ALA A 140 -3.00 9.68 -23.64
CA ALA A 140 -3.00 8.87 -22.41
C ALA A 140 -3.40 7.42 -22.71
N VAL A 141 -4.41 7.22 -23.56
CA VAL A 141 -4.83 5.86 -23.99
C VAL A 141 -3.75 5.19 -24.84
N GLU A 142 -3.20 5.88 -25.83
CA GLU A 142 -2.18 5.34 -26.74
C GLU A 142 -0.90 4.91 -26.01
N HIS A 143 -0.45 5.71 -25.05
CA HIS A 143 0.77 5.44 -24.29
C HIS A 143 0.52 4.62 -23.01
N LYS A 144 -0.74 4.27 -22.72
CA LYS A 144 -1.18 3.53 -21.53
C LYS A 144 -0.80 4.22 -20.23
N HIS A 145 -1.12 5.49 -20.13
CA HIS A 145 -1.03 6.31 -18.92
C HIS A 145 -2.39 6.88 -18.51
N MET A 146 -2.47 7.51 -17.34
CA MET A 146 -3.69 8.13 -16.83
C MET A 146 -3.69 9.65 -16.98
N MET A 147 -4.90 10.18 -17.09
CA MET A 147 -5.19 11.58 -16.78
C MET A 147 -5.22 11.76 -15.25
N MET A 148 -4.86 12.95 -14.77
CA MET A 148 -4.98 13.31 -13.34
C MET A 148 -6.42 13.12 -12.82
N GLN A 149 -7.41 13.44 -13.65
CA GLN A 149 -8.84 13.29 -13.33
C GLN A 149 -9.26 11.81 -13.21
N GLU A 150 -8.69 10.91 -14.01
CA GLU A 150 -8.94 9.46 -13.90
C GLU A 150 -8.37 8.90 -12.59
N ALA A 151 -7.17 9.32 -12.20
CA ALA A 151 -6.59 8.95 -10.92
C ALA A 151 -7.46 9.44 -9.74
N ALA A 152 -7.96 10.68 -9.81
CA ALA A 152 -8.87 11.24 -8.81
C ALA A 152 -10.20 10.48 -8.72
N ALA A 153 -10.73 10.04 -9.85
CA ALA A 153 -11.96 9.22 -9.86
C ALA A 153 -11.73 7.86 -9.18
N ILE A 154 -10.60 7.21 -9.43
CA ILE A 154 -10.23 5.96 -8.75
C ILE A 154 -10.10 6.20 -7.24
N ALA A 155 -9.41 7.27 -6.83
CA ALA A 155 -9.24 7.62 -5.42
C ALA A 155 -10.58 7.83 -4.70
N ALA A 156 -11.53 8.48 -5.37
CA ALA A 156 -12.88 8.70 -4.84
C ALA A 156 -13.67 7.39 -4.72
N GLN A 157 -13.64 6.54 -5.76
CA GLN A 157 -14.34 5.24 -5.76
C GLN A 157 -13.77 4.28 -4.73
N ALA A 158 -12.45 4.29 -4.55
CA ALA A 158 -11.74 3.45 -3.58
C ALA A 158 -11.80 3.98 -2.13
N ASP A 159 -12.42 5.14 -1.89
CA ASP A 159 -12.49 5.81 -0.57
C ASP A 159 -11.14 5.86 0.15
N VAL A 160 -10.11 6.33 -0.54
CA VAL A 160 -8.77 6.46 0.04
C VAL A 160 -8.66 7.66 0.99
N GLY A 161 -7.75 7.60 1.95
CA GLY A 161 -7.54 8.68 2.91
C GLY A 161 -6.96 9.94 2.28
N GLU A 162 -5.93 9.79 1.46
CA GLU A 162 -5.24 10.85 0.73
C GLU A 162 -4.71 10.29 -0.59
N MET A 163 -4.60 11.13 -1.62
CA MET A 163 -3.99 10.74 -2.89
C MET A 163 -2.83 11.69 -3.23
N TRP A 164 -1.69 11.10 -3.57
CA TRP A 164 -0.56 11.82 -4.13
C TRP A 164 -0.44 11.50 -5.63
N LEU A 165 -0.42 12.55 -6.44
CA LEU A 165 -0.15 12.43 -7.87
C LEU A 165 1.34 12.49 -8.15
N THR A 166 1.81 11.64 -9.03
CA THR A 166 3.21 11.52 -9.44
C THR A 166 3.32 11.23 -10.93
N HIS A 167 4.53 11.01 -11.42
CA HIS A 167 4.79 10.56 -12.79
C HIS A 167 4.22 11.51 -13.88
N TYR A 168 4.36 12.80 -13.64
CA TYR A 168 3.91 13.82 -14.59
C TYR A 168 4.71 13.78 -15.90
N SER A 169 4.04 14.03 -17.02
CA SER A 169 4.71 14.20 -18.31
C SER A 169 5.77 15.29 -18.23
N PRO A 170 6.97 15.08 -18.79
CA PRO A 170 7.99 16.14 -18.89
C PRO A 170 7.48 17.40 -19.58
N SER A 171 6.44 17.29 -20.43
CA SER A 171 5.79 18.45 -21.06
C SER A 171 4.83 19.20 -20.15
N MET A 172 4.46 18.65 -18.99
CA MET A 172 3.61 19.29 -17.99
C MET A 172 4.46 20.09 -17.00
N THR A 173 4.79 21.31 -17.35
CA THR A 173 5.68 22.16 -16.54
C THR A 173 5.01 22.74 -15.29
N LYS A 174 3.67 22.76 -15.23
CA LYS A 174 2.89 23.34 -14.13
C LYS A 174 1.70 22.46 -13.77
N PRO A 175 1.90 21.29 -13.13
CA PRO A 175 0.81 20.38 -12.78
C PRO A 175 -0.21 21.03 -11.83
N ALA A 176 0.22 22.00 -11.01
CA ALA A 176 -0.66 22.72 -10.08
C ALA A 176 -1.88 23.39 -10.74
N VAL A 177 -1.81 23.74 -12.03
CA VAL A 177 -2.94 24.39 -12.74
C VAL A 177 -4.15 23.45 -12.91
N PHE A 178 -3.95 22.14 -12.79
CA PHE A 178 -5.01 21.14 -12.93
C PHE A 178 -5.56 20.68 -11.57
N MET A 179 -4.92 21.08 -10.47
CA MET A 179 -5.27 20.55 -9.14
C MET A 179 -6.65 20.99 -8.65
N ASP A 180 -7.16 22.13 -9.09
CA ASP A 180 -8.52 22.57 -8.72
C ASP A 180 -9.58 21.62 -9.31
N GLU A 181 -9.41 21.19 -10.58
CA GLU A 181 -10.29 20.20 -11.20
C GLU A 181 -10.13 18.83 -10.51
N VAL A 182 -8.92 18.39 -10.25
CA VAL A 182 -8.62 17.14 -9.53
C VAL A 182 -9.28 17.13 -8.16
N ARG A 183 -9.14 18.22 -7.38
CA ARG A 183 -9.74 18.34 -6.04
C ARG A 183 -11.24 18.48 -6.06
N SER A 184 -11.84 18.91 -7.16
CA SER A 184 -13.31 18.88 -7.32
C SER A 184 -13.85 17.44 -7.40
N ILE A 185 -13.02 16.48 -7.85
CA ILE A 185 -13.34 15.04 -7.92
C ILE A 185 -12.95 14.36 -6.61
N PHE A 186 -11.73 14.60 -6.14
CA PHE A 186 -11.20 14.05 -4.90
C PHE A 186 -10.53 15.16 -4.05
N PRO A 187 -11.21 15.71 -3.03
CA PRO A 187 -10.72 16.88 -2.27
C PRO A 187 -9.39 16.70 -1.56
N ARG A 188 -9.02 15.45 -1.21
CA ARG A 188 -7.78 15.10 -0.49
C ARG A 188 -6.64 14.73 -1.46
N ALA A 189 -6.59 15.35 -2.64
CA ALA A 189 -5.50 15.20 -3.61
C ALA A 189 -4.38 16.22 -3.37
N VAL A 190 -3.13 15.73 -3.44
CA VAL A 190 -1.89 16.49 -3.28
C VAL A 190 -0.99 16.33 -4.51
#